data_6b75b632e16e9fc0ad3ef0491ae9254d
#
_entry.id   6b75b632e16e9fc0ad3ef0491ae9254d
#
_cell.length_a   1.000
_cell.length_b   1.000
_cell.length_c   1.000
_cell.angle_alpha   90.00
_cell.angle_beta   90.00
_cell.angle_gamma   90.00
#
_symmetry.space_group_name_H-M   'P 1'
#
loop_
_entity.id
_entity.type
_entity.pdbx_description
1 polymer ?
#
loop_
_entity_poly.entity_id
_entity_poly.type
_entity_poly.pdbx_seq_one_letter_code
_entity_poly.pdbx_strand_id
1 'polypeptide(L)'
;MHGERRELLEDVPSAALRTGDCLLRVADELVEVRLALHARVFVDRHDSSVLSEAVERWRGTVLEGRLVRLEPLSPEHEEGLWLASRDPETWRWLSVVQPKTPEEWSRWMQQALDAAEAQFEIPFATVGHESVIGSTRFLALRPEHRSVEIGWTWLHPSSWGTGANAEAKLLQLEYAFGSLGCRRVELKTDARNERARRAIEAIGATFEGVHRKHMLVRDGERRDSAWYSVLDDEWPAARTRLQARLSAA
;
A
#
# COMPACT_ATOMS: atom_id res chain seq x y z
N MET A 1 19.58 50.12 -31.61
CA MET A 1 18.57 49.24 -32.17
C MET A 1 18.13 48.32 -31.06
N HIS A 2 17.15 48.77 -30.27
CA HIS A 2 16.44 47.99 -29.27
C HIS A 2 14.98 48.10 -29.61
N GLY A 3 14.37 47.07 -30.01
CA GLY A 3 12.97 47.00 -30.33
C GLY A 3 12.46 45.56 -30.21
N GLU A 4 11.29 45.48 -29.56
CA GLU A 4 10.33 44.40 -29.70
C GLU A 4 10.59 43.07 -28.99
N ARG A 5 10.16 43.02 -27.74
CA ARG A 5 9.45 41.88 -27.11
C ARG A 5 8.72 42.33 -25.85
N ARG A 6 7.64 43.09 -26.06
CA ARG A 6 6.64 43.35 -25.01
C ARG A 6 5.29 43.51 -25.72
N GLU A 7 4.55 42.43 -25.81
CA GLU A 7 3.11 42.38 -26.07
C GLU A 7 2.73 40.92 -26.29
N LEU A 8 2.16 40.30 -25.30
CA LEU A 8 1.25 39.15 -25.33
C LEU A 8 0.98 38.62 -23.90
N LEU A 9 0.52 39.56 -23.04
CA LEU A 9 -0.05 39.18 -21.72
C LEU A 9 -1.15 40.20 -21.36
N GLU A 10 -2.17 40.32 -22.21
CA GLU A 10 -3.45 40.92 -21.82
C GLU A 10 -4.57 40.18 -22.57
N ASP A 11 -5.51 39.69 -21.79
CA ASP A 11 -6.81 39.10 -22.09
C ASP A 11 -6.94 37.62 -21.63
N VAL A 12 -6.96 37.43 -20.30
CA VAL A 12 -7.67 36.30 -19.70
C VAL A 12 -8.93 36.86 -19.03
N PRO A 13 -10.14 36.58 -19.52
CA PRO A 13 -11.34 37.03 -18.84
C PRO A 13 -11.48 36.36 -17.48
N SER A 14 -11.65 37.20 -16.47
CA SER A 14 -11.99 36.82 -15.11
C SER A 14 -13.38 36.19 -15.07
N ALA A 15 -13.48 34.89 -15.32
CA ALA A 15 -14.67 34.10 -15.10
C ALA A 15 -14.51 33.24 -13.87
N ALA A 16 -15.41 33.40 -12.94
CA ALA A 16 -15.44 32.79 -11.61
C ALA A 16 -15.10 31.29 -11.62
N LEU A 17 -13.94 30.95 -11.09
CA LEU A 17 -13.52 29.60 -10.77
C LEU A 17 -14.36 29.09 -9.59
N ARG A 18 -15.28 28.19 -9.87
CA ARG A 18 -15.85 27.29 -8.85
C ARG A 18 -14.77 26.26 -8.52
N THR A 19 -14.21 26.38 -7.35
CA THR A 19 -12.97 25.74 -6.88
C THR A 19 -13.08 24.23 -6.56
N GLY A 20 -14.07 23.51 -7.06
CA GLY A 20 -14.21 22.08 -6.82
C GLY A 20 -13.80 21.19 -8.00
N ASP A 21 -14.19 21.55 -9.20
CA ASP A 21 -14.05 20.67 -10.38
C ASP A 21 -12.69 20.77 -11.08
N CYS A 22 -11.93 21.84 -10.86
CA CYS A 22 -10.64 22.04 -11.53
C CYS A 22 -9.51 21.23 -10.88
N LEU A 23 -9.54 21.02 -9.56
CA LEU A 23 -8.53 20.23 -8.87
C LEU A 23 -8.65 18.72 -9.13
N LEU A 24 -9.87 18.23 -9.37
CA LEU A 24 -10.09 16.83 -9.73
C LEU A 24 -9.59 16.51 -11.16
N ARG A 25 -9.84 17.39 -12.12
CA ARG A 25 -9.35 17.21 -13.51
C ARG A 25 -7.84 17.29 -13.64
N VAL A 26 -7.20 18.18 -12.89
CA VAL A 26 -5.73 18.29 -12.90
C VAL A 26 -5.07 17.07 -12.23
N ALA A 27 -5.71 16.47 -11.24
CA ALA A 27 -5.24 15.24 -10.63
C ALA A 27 -5.34 14.06 -11.60
N ASP A 28 -6.42 13.94 -12.35
CA ASP A 28 -6.62 12.88 -13.34
C ASP A 28 -5.65 13.02 -14.53
N GLU A 29 -5.46 14.24 -15.07
CA GLU A 29 -4.46 14.47 -16.13
C GLU A 29 -3.03 14.23 -15.68
N LEU A 30 -2.67 14.55 -14.44
CA LEU A 30 -1.33 14.28 -13.89
C LEU A 30 -1.11 12.79 -13.62
N VAL A 31 -2.16 12.03 -13.30
CA VAL A 31 -2.10 10.56 -13.18
C VAL A 31 -1.90 9.93 -14.55
N GLU A 32 -2.65 10.37 -15.58
CA GLU A 32 -2.47 9.85 -16.95
C GLU A 32 -1.11 10.21 -17.54
N VAL A 33 -0.61 11.42 -17.33
CA VAL A 33 0.72 11.84 -17.81
C VAL A 33 1.84 11.09 -17.07
N ARG A 34 1.70 10.84 -15.76
CA ARG A 34 2.64 9.98 -15.02
C ARG A 34 2.61 8.54 -15.49
N LEU A 35 1.42 7.99 -15.77
CA LEU A 35 1.24 6.66 -16.35
C LEU A 35 1.92 6.54 -17.71
N ALA A 36 1.67 7.49 -18.61
CA ALA A 36 2.26 7.50 -19.96
C ALA A 36 3.79 7.71 -19.93
N LEU A 37 4.31 8.51 -18.99
CA LEU A 37 5.75 8.75 -18.86
C LEU A 37 6.48 7.55 -18.27
N HIS A 38 5.90 6.89 -17.25
CA HIS A 38 6.46 5.66 -16.68
C HIS A 38 6.42 4.51 -17.68
N ALA A 39 5.33 4.33 -18.42
CA ALA A 39 5.21 3.32 -19.45
C ALA A 39 6.24 3.53 -20.59
N ARG A 40 6.47 4.78 -21.04
CA ARG A 40 7.45 5.07 -22.10
C ARG A 40 8.90 4.89 -21.68
N VAL A 41 9.26 5.27 -20.46
CA VAL A 41 10.64 5.09 -19.95
C VAL A 41 10.94 3.61 -19.70
N PHE A 42 9.93 2.79 -19.47
CA PHE A 42 10.06 1.37 -19.20
C PHE A 42 10.25 0.51 -20.46
N VAL A 43 9.57 0.84 -21.55
CA VAL A 43 9.59 0.07 -22.81
C VAL A 43 10.95 0.11 -23.51
N ASP A 44 11.76 1.15 -23.28
CA ASP A 44 13.05 1.31 -23.98
C ASP A 44 14.23 0.55 -23.36
N ARG A 45 14.07 -0.16 -22.25
CA ARG A 45 15.20 -0.78 -21.52
C ARG A 45 15.15 -2.28 -21.30
N HIS A 46 14.01 -2.94 -21.51
CA HIS A 46 13.87 -4.37 -21.25
C HIS A 46 13.06 -5.08 -22.33
N ASP A 47 13.40 -6.33 -22.59
CA ASP A 47 12.64 -7.20 -23.49
C ASP A 47 11.17 -7.27 -23.02
N SER A 48 10.27 -6.78 -23.86
CA SER A 48 8.84 -6.63 -23.56
C SER A 48 8.14 -7.95 -23.20
N SER A 49 8.71 -9.08 -23.63
CA SER A 49 8.17 -10.42 -23.32
C SER A 49 8.40 -10.81 -21.85
N VAL A 50 9.58 -10.51 -21.31
CA VAL A 50 9.94 -10.80 -19.91
C VAL A 50 9.15 -9.93 -18.93
N LEU A 51 8.89 -8.67 -19.32
CA LEU A 51 8.08 -7.75 -18.53
C LEU A 51 6.60 -8.15 -18.54
N SER A 52 6.07 -8.61 -19.67
CA SER A 52 4.69 -9.08 -19.77
C SER A 52 4.45 -10.29 -18.87
N GLU A 53 5.33 -11.29 -18.89
CA GLU A 53 5.24 -12.44 -17.98
C GLU A 53 5.41 -12.07 -16.51
N ALA A 54 6.29 -11.12 -16.19
CA ALA A 54 6.47 -10.66 -14.82
C ALA A 54 5.23 -9.91 -14.30
N VAL A 55 4.65 -9.02 -15.10
CA VAL A 55 3.43 -8.27 -14.75
C VAL A 55 2.25 -9.21 -14.58
N GLU A 56 2.11 -10.24 -15.42
CA GLU A 56 1.02 -11.22 -15.30
C GLU A 56 1.14 -12.08 -14.03
N ARG A 57 2.36 -12.31 -13.56
CA ARG A 57 2.65 -13.05 -12.31
C ARG A 57 2.36 -12.23 -11.04
N TRP A 58 2.42 -10.91 -11.12
CA TRP A 58 2.26 -10.01 -9.97
C TRP A 58 0.79 -9.62 -9.76
N ARG A 59 -0.06 -10.63 -9.54
CA ARG A 59 -1.49 -10.48 -9.26
C ARG A 59 -1.82 -11.01 -7.88
N GLY A 60 -2.92 -10.52 -7.31
CA GLY A 60 -3.46 -11.06 -6.07
C GLY A 60 -4.06 -12.45 -6.28
N THR A 61 -3.74 -13.35 -5.37
CA THR A 61 -4.41 -14.65 -5.22
C THR A 61 -4.82 -14.85 -3.77
N VAL A 62 -5.73 -15.75 -3.50
CA VAL A 62 -6.09 -16.10 -2.12
C VAL A 62 -4.89 -16.75 -1.45
N LEU A 63 -4.52 -16.25 -0.28
CA LEU A 63 -3.46 -16.79 0.55
C LEU A 63 -4.10 -17.36 1.82
N GLU A 64 -4.00 -18.67 2.00
CA GLU A 64 -4.69 -19.35 3.10
C GLU A 64 -3.76 -19.67 4.24
N GLY A 65 -4.16 -19.28 5.45
CA GLY A 65 -3.52 -19.60 6.72
C GLY A 65 -4.49 -20.33 7.67
N ARG A 66 -4.01 -20.60 8.87
CA ARG A 66 -4.80 -21.25 9.93
C ARG A 66 -5.71 -20.24 10.67
N LEU A 67 -5.20 -19.04 10.94
CA LEU A 67 -5.88 -17.99 11.69
C LEU A 67 -6.57 -16.99 10.77
N VAL A 68 -5.97 -16.72 9.60
CA VAL A 68 -6.47 -15.76 8.64
C VAL A 68 -6.32 -16.26 7.21
N ARG A 69 -7.17 -15.71 6.34
CA ARG A 69 -7.09 -15.81 4.90
C ARG A 69 -6.94 -14.40 4.33
N LEU A 70 -6.04 -14.20 3.39
CA LEU A 70 -5.92 -12.95 2.65
C LEU A 70 -6.60 -13.15 1.29
N GLU A 71 -7.70 -12.46 1.09
CA GLU A 71 -8.45 -12.50 -0.16
C GLU A 71 -8.16 -11.24 -0.98
N PRO A 72 -7.87 -11.36 -2.30
CA PRO A 72 -7.79 -10.18 -3.16
C PRO A 72 -9.01 -9.30 -2.95
N LEU A 73 -8.79 -8.00 -2.76
CA LEU A 73 -9.85 -7.07 -2.43
C LEU A 73 -10.90 -7.04 -3.55
N SER A 74 -12.16 -7.16 -3.17
CA SER A 74 -13.31 -7.07 -4.06
C SER A 74 -14.43 -6.24 -3.42
N PRO A 75 -15.42 -5.76 -4.19
CA PRO A 75 -16.58 -5.05 -3.65
C PRO A 75 -17.34 -5.84 -2.57
N GLU A 76 -17.30 -7.17 -2.61
CA GLU A 76 -17.96 -8.03 -1.64
C GLU A 76 -17.43 -7.87 -0.20
N HIS A 77 -16.19 -7.36 -0.08
CA HIS A 77 -15.56 -7.10 1.22
C HIS A 77 -15.99 -5.77 1.85
N GLU A 78 -16.72 -4.90 1.12
CA GLU A 78 -16.96 -3.51 1.53
C GLU A 78 -17.65 -3.42 2.88
N GLU A 79 -18.74 -4.16 3.10
CA GLU A 79 -19.48 -4.13 4.36
C GLU A 79 -18.65 -4.66 5.54
N GLY A 80 -17.98 -5.79 5.35
CA GLY A 80 -17.14 -6.39 6.39
C GLY A 80 -15.97 -5.49 6.79
N LEU A 81 -15.30 -4.89 5.82
CA LEU A 81 -14.22 -3.93 6.06
C LEU A 81 -14.73 -2.65 6.72
N TRP A 82 -15.92 -2.16 6.31
CA TRP A 82 -16.56 -1.01 6.97
C TRP A 82 -16.78 -1.27 8.44
N LEU A 83 -17.36 -2.41 8.79
CA LEU A 83 -17.59 -2.79 10.18
C LEU A 83 -16.27 -2.91 10.96
N ALA A 84 -15.26 -3.58 10.38
CA ALA A 84 -13.95 -3.74 11.01
C ALA A 84 -13.19 -2.41 11.18
N SER A 85 -13.51 -1.39 10.40
CA SER A 85 -12.82 -0.09 10.38
C SER A 85 -13.36 0.93 11.38
N ARG A 86 -14.46 0.62 12.11
CA ARG A 86 -15.18 1.60 12.92
C ARG A 86 -14.44 2.09 14.15
N ASP A 87 -13.52 1.29 14.68
CA ASP A 87 -12.73 1.69 15.84
C ASP A 87 -11.68 2.77 15.43
N PRO A 88 -11.65 3.96 16.06
CA PRO A 88 -10.71 5.02 15.73
C PRO A 88 -9.25 4.64 15.95
N GLU A 89 -8.93 3.72 16.86
CA GLU A 89 -7.56 3.25 17.07
C GLU A 89 -6.98 2.53 15.85
N THR A 90 -7.82 1.96 14.98
CA THR A 90 -7.43 1.38 13.68
C THR A 90 -6.73 2.41 12.80
N TRP A 91 -7.19 3.68 12.85
CA TRP A 91 -6.75 4.75 11.95
C TRP A 91 -5.62 5.61 12.49
N ARG A 92 -5.34 5.49 13.79
CA ARG A 92 -4.42 6.37 14.51
C ARG A 92 -3.07 6.58 13.80
N TRP A 93 -2.53 5.55 13.17
CA TRP A 93 -1.23 5.56 12.52
C TRP A 93 -1.29 5.44 10.99
N LEU A 94 -2.48 5.36 10.42
CA LEU A 94 -2.65 5.41 8.97
C LEU A 94 -2.41 6.82 8.44
N SER A 95 -2.08 6.93 7.16
CA SER A 95 -1.76 8.23 6.53
C SER A 95 -3.00 9.07 6.23
N VAL A 96 -4.18 8.51 6.33
CA VAL A 96 -5.47 9.14 6.04
C VAL A 96 -6.31 9.30 7.30
N VAL A 97 -7.24 10.21 7.25
CA VAL A 97 -8.28 10.36 8.28
C VAL A 97 -9.28 9.21 8.15
N GLN A 98 -9.81 8.76 9.30
CA GLN A 98 -10.86 7.73 9.32
C GLN A 98 -12.08 8.20 8.53
N PRO A 99 -12.55 7.44 7.53
CA PRO A 99 -13.85 7.67 6.93
C PRO A 99 -14.98 7.60 7.96
N LYS A 100 -15.85 8.61 7.98
CA LYS A 100 -16.94 8.74 8.96
C LYS A 100 -18.30 8.37 8.39
N THR A 101 -18.48 8.56 7.09
CA THR A 101 -19.73 8.27 6.38
C THR A 101 -19.57 7.11 5.41
N PRO A 102 -20.66 6.44 5.01
CA PRO A 102 -20.63 5.41 3.98
C PRO A 102 -20.02 5.93 2.66
N GLU A 103 -20.29 7.17 2.28
CA GLU A 103 -19.80 7.77 1.03
C GLU A 103 -18.28 8.02 1.07
N GLU A 104 -17.75 8.42 2.22
CA GLU A 104 -16.29 8.55 2.43
C GLU A 104 -15.63 7.18 2.39
N TRP A 105 -16.28 6.18 2.97
CA TRP A 105 -15.82 4.80 2.98
C TRP A 105 -15.80 4.20 1.56
N SER A 106 -16.90 4.31 0.83
CA SER A 106 -16.97 3.80 -0.55
C SER A 106 -15.91 4.45 -1.46
N ARG A 107 -15.65 5.75 -1.29
CA ARG A 107 -14.54 6.42 -2.02
C ARG A 107 -13.16 5.84 -1.64
N TRP A 108 -12.92 5.59 -0.35
CA TRP A 108 -11.66 4.97 0.10
C TRP A 108 -11.50 3.56 -0.45
N MET A 109 -12.58 2.79 -0.45
CA MET A 109 -12.63 1.43 -1.00
C MET A 109 -12.40 1.44 -2.52
N GLN A 110 -13.08 2.34 -3.24
CA GLN A 110 -12.94 2.46 -4.69
C GLN A 110 -11.51 2.81 -5.10
N GLN A 111 -10.85 3.72 -4.40
CA GLN A 111 -9.43 4.03 -4.64
C GLN A 111 -8.53 2.79 -4.55
N ALA A 112 -8.82 1.88 -3.63
CA ALA A 112 -8.05 0.64 -3.50
C ALA A 112 -8.32 -0.33 -4.64
N LEU A 113 -9.57 -0.40 -5.12
CA LEU A 113 -9.96 -1.23 -6.27
C LEU A 113 -9.36 -0.68 -7.57
N ASP A 114 -9.41 0.63 -7.77
CA ASP A 114 -8.82 1.30 -8.93
C ASP A 114 -7.29 1.09 -8.98
N ALA A 115 -6.61 1.18 -7.82
CA ALA A 115 -5.18 0.90 -7.74
C ALA A 115 -4.84 -0.57 -8.04
N ALA A 116 -5.73 -1.51 -7.70
CA ALA A 116 -5.59 -2.92 -8.05
C ALA A 116 -5.79 -3.15 -9.55
N GLU A 117 -6.84 -2.56 -10.14
CA GLU A 117 -7.11 -2.64 -11.57
C GLU A 117 -5.95 -2.07 -12.40
N ALA A 118 -5.43 -0.92 -11.97
CA ALA A 118 -4.26 -0.28 -12.58
C ALA A 118 -2.92 -1.01 -12.30
N GLN A 119 -2.93 -2.09 -11.54
CA GLN A 119 -1.75 -2.87 -11.12
C GLN A 119 -0.68 -2.07 -10.37
N PHE A 120 -1.07 -1.02 -9.68
CA PHE A 120 -0.18 -0.25 -8.79
C PHE A 120 -0.03 -0.89 -7.42
N GLU A 121 -1.06 -1.60 -6.97
CA GLU A 121 -1.12 -2.26 -5.68
C GLU A 121 -1.78 -3.63 -5.80
N ILE A 122 -1.52 -4.49 -4.83
CA ILE A 122 -2.26 -5.75 -4.65
C ILE A 122 -2.91 -5.70 -3.26
N PRO A 123 -4.12 -5.15 -3.14
CA PRO A 123 -4.83 -5.06 -1.88
C PRO A 123 -5.52 -6.38 -1.54
N PHE A 124 -5.57 -6.67 -0.23
CA PHE A 124 -6.26 -7.83 0.33
C PHE A 124 -7.19 -7.42 1.46
N ALA A 125 -8.34 -8.07 1.53
CA ALA A 125 -9.10 -8.20 2.76
C ALA A 125 -8.44 -9.27 3.63
N THR A 126 -8.29 -8.98 4.92
CA THR A 126 -7.87 -9.97 5.92
C THR A 126 -9.11 -10.56 6.56
N VAL A 127 -9.37 -11.83 6.29
CA VAL A 127 -10.54 -12.56 6.76
C VAL A 127 -10.11 -13.48 7.90
N GLY A 128 -10.71 -13.32 9.06
CA GLY A 128 -10.59 -14.25 10.19
C GLY A 128 -11.56 -15.42 10.06
N HIS A 129 -11.76 -16.18 11.14
CA HIS A 129 -12.63 -17.35 11.10
C HIS A 129 -14.09 -17.01 10.76
N GLU A 130 -14.62 -15.89 11.27
CA GLU A 130 -16.05 -15.58 11.18
C GLU A 130 -16.33 -14.32 10.35
N SER A 131 -15.33 -13.45 10.15
CA SER A 131 -15.57 -12.14 9.55
C SER A 131 -14.29 -11.53 8.97
N VAL A 132 -14.48 -10.50 8.18
CA VAL A 132 -13.40 -9.60 7.76
C VAL A 132 -12.90 -8.82 8.99
N ILE A 133 -11.60 -8.86 9.24
CA ILE A 133 -10.97 -8.23 10.41
C ILE A 133 -10.05 -7.07 10.06
N GLY A 134 -9.80 -6.82 8.79
CA GLY A 134 -8.92 -5.74 8.35
C GLY A 134 -8.45 -5.86 6.92
N SER A 135 -7.39 -5.14 6.59
CA SER A 135 -6.80 -5.11 5.24
C SER A 135 -5.29 -4.98 5.29
N THR A 136 -4.64 -5.40 4.21
CA THR A 136 -3.21 -5.23 3.97
C THR A 136 -2.96 -5.18 2.47
N ARG A 137 -1.83 -4.63 2.01
CA ARG A 137 -1.54 -4.49 0.58
C ARG A 137 -0.07 -4.77 0.27
N PHE A 138 0.19 -5.24 -0.94
CA PHE A 138 1.49 -4.98 -1.57
C PHE A 138 1.43 -3.64 -2.31
N LEU A 139 2.47 -2.84 -2.12
CA LEU A 139 2.65 -1.50 -2.64
C LEU A 139 3.98 -1.40 -3.37
N ALA A 140 4.20 -0.29 -4.08
CA ALA A 140 5.47 -0.01 -4.72
C ALA A 140 6.00 -1.24 -5.48
N LEU A 141 5.13 -1.82 -6.31
CA LEU A 141 5.45 -2.99 -7.11
C LEU A 141 6.57 -2.64 -8.10
N ARG A 142 7.73 -3.28 -7.95
CA ARG A 142 8.93 -3.06 -8.76
C ARG A 142 9.45 -4.40 -9.29
N PRO A 143 8.77 -5.01 -10.29
CA PRO A 143 9.16 -6.30 -10.84
C PRO A 143 10.59 -6.31 -11.37
N GLU A 144 11.03 -5.21 -11.98
CA GLU A 144 12.38 -5.01 -12.53
C GLU A 144 13.48 -5.04 -11.45
N HIS A 145 13.12 -4.65 -10.23
CA HIS A 145 14.01 -4.70 -9.07
C HIS A 145 13.72 -5.90 -8.15
N ARG A 146 12.70 -6.69 -8.50
CA ARG A 146 12.24 -7.82 -7.70
C ARG A 146 11.96 -7.42 -6.24
N SER A 147 11.25 -6.28 -6.07
CA SER A 147 10.97 -5.72 -4.75
C SER A 147 9.54 -5.19 -4.63
N VAL A 148 8.98 -5.34 -3.43
CA VAL A 148 7.66 -4.83 -3.06
C VAL A 148 7.72 -4.21 -1.66
N GLU A 149 6.73 -3.41 -1.34
CA GLU A 149 6.45 -2.99 0.04
C GLU A 149 5.18 -3.67 0.55
N ILE A 150 5.16 -4.16 1.77
CA ILE A 150 3.95 -4.54 2.49
C ILE A 150 3.51 -3.34 3.34
N GLY A 151 2.34 -2.81 3.04
CA GLY A 151 1.81 -1.63 3.73
C GLY A 151 0.28 -1.59 3.82
N TRP A 152 -0.26 -0.44 4.21
CA TRP A 152 -1.69 -0.26 4.45
C TRP A 152 -2.30 -1.33 5.35
N THR A 153 -1.48 -1.91 6.25
CA THR A 153 -1.93 -2.97 7.16
C THR A 153 -2.66 -2.37 8.35
N TRP A 154 -3.89 -2.78 8.51
CA TRP A 154 -4.69 -2.49 9.69
C TRP A 154 -5.61 -3.66 10.02
N LEU A 155 -5.84 -3.87 11.28
CA LEU A 155 -6.77 -4.86 11.83
C LEU A 155 -7.63 -4.21 12.89
N HIS A 156 -8.86 -4.66 13.02
CA HIS A 156 -9.70 -4.29 14.16
C HIS A 156 -8.97 -4.59 15.48
N PRO A 157 -9.06 -3.73 16.50
CA PRO A 157 -8.32 -3.89 17.75
C PRO A 157 -8.52 -5.23 18.47
N SER A 158 -9.70 -5.85 18.36
CA SER A 158 -9.94 -7.19 18.93
C SER A 158 -9.04 -8.29 18.35
N SER A 159 -8.48 -8.08 17.16
CA SER A 159 -7.57 -9.02 16.51
C SER A 159 -6.09 -8.76 16.85
N TRP A 160 -5.79 -7.75 17.66
CA TRP A 160 -4.42 -7.48 18.09
C TRP A 160 -3.95 -8.49 19.12
N GLY A 161 -2.73 -8.97 18.96
CA GLY A 161 -2.15 -9.95 19.87
C GLY A 161 -2.58 -11.40 19.63
N THR A 162 -3.51 -11.66 18.71
CA THR A 162 -4.07 -13.00 18.44
C THR A 162 -3.21 -13.88 17.50
N GLY A 163 -2.11 -13.37 16.99
CA GLY A 163 -1.34 -14.04 15.93
C GLY A 163 -1.79 -13.67 14.50
N ALA A 164 -2.99 -13.12 14.32
CA ALA A 164 -3.57 -12.80 13.01
C ALA A 164 -2.62 -11.96 12.12
N ASN A 165 -2.04 -10.88 12.66
CA ASN A 165 -1.07 -10.07 11.90
C ASN A 165 0.21 -10.83 11.56
N ALA A 166 0.71 -11.65 12.48
CA ALA A 166 1.92 -12.43 12.24
C ALA A 166 1.70 -13.46 11.13
N GLU A 167 0.56 -14.14 11.11
CA GLU A 167 0.22 -15.08 10.05
C GLU A 167 -0.03 -14.37 8.71
N ALA A 168 -0.75 -13.23 8.71
CA ALA A 168 -0.91 -12.41 7.51
C ALA A 168 0.44 -12.02 6.90
N LYS A 169 1.43 -11.65 7.74
CA LYS A 169 2.79 -11.34 7.26
C LYS A 169 3.56 -12.57 6.79
N LEU A 170 3.39 -13.72 7.44
CA LEU A 170 3.95 -14.98 6.97
C LEU A 170 3.45 -15.29 5.55
N LEU A 171 2.14 -15.24 5.33
CA LEU A 171 1.52 -15.50 4.03
C LEU A 171 2.01 -14.51 2.95
N GLN A 172 2.05 -13.21 3.27
CA GLN A 172 2.54 -12.21 2.33
C GLN A 172 4.02 -12.42 1.97
N LEU A 173 4.87 -12.70 2.95
CA LEU A 173 6.29 -12.94 2.71
C LEU A 173 6.54 -14.24 1.93
N GLU A 174 5.79 -15.32 2.23
CA GLU A 174 5.85 -16.57 1.45
C GLU A 174 5.45 -16.33 -0.01
N TYR A 175 4.41 -15.54 -0.25
CA TYR A 175 3.96 -15.18 -1.59
C TYR A 175 4.99 -14.29 -2.31
N ALA A 176 5.52 -13.28 -1.63
CA ALA A 176 6.50 -12.38 -2.20
C ALA A 176 7.79 -13.09 -2.62
N PHE A 177 8.38 -13.90 -1.74
CA PHE A 177 9.64 -14.59 -2.05
C PHE A 177 9.44 -15.82 -2.94
N GLY A 178 8.33 -16.56 -2.74
CA GLY A 178 8.04 -17.78 -3.51
C GLY A 178 7.46 -17.49 -4.89
N SER A 179 6.28 -16.88 -4.95
CA SER A 179 5.52 -16.73 -6.19
C SER A 179 5.93 -15.51 -7.00
N LEU A 180 6.09 -14.34 -6.35
CA LEU A 180 6.53 -13.11 -7.03
C LEU A 180 8.04 -13.12 -7.33
N GLY A 181 8.81 -13.95 -6.62
CA GLY A 181 10.26 -14.08 -6.78
C GLY A 181 11.01 -12.81 -6.35
N CYS A 182 10.49 -12.11 -5.36
CA CYS A 182 11.14 -10.92 -4.80
C CYS A 182 12.51 -11.27 -4.19
N ARG A 183 13.41 -10.30 -4.21
CA ARG A 183 14.68 -10.31 -3.46
C ARG A 183 14.61 -9.45 -2.22
N ARG A 184 13.64 -8.54 -2.17
CA ARG A 184 13.49 -7.60 -1.09
C ARG A 184 12.00 -7.31 -0.85
N VAL A 185 11.60 -7.36 0.40
CA VAL A 185 10.28 -6.91 0.87
C VAL A 185 10.47 -5.80 1.87
N GLU A 186 9.90 -4.64 1.58
CA GLU A 186 9.98 -3.45 2.43
C GLU A 186 8.76 -3.36 3.34
N LEU A 187 8.97 -2.79 4.53
CA LEU A 187 7.89 -2.42 5.45
C LEU A 187 8.23 -1.06 6.05
N LYS A 188 7.21 -0.24 6.28
CA LYS A 188 7.40 1.03 6.98
C LYS A 188 6.24 1.35 7.91
N THR A 189 6.52 2.13 8.91
CA THR A 189 5.52 2.67 9.82
C THR A 189 5.88 4.07 10.29
N ASP A 190 4.96 4.78 10.93
CA ASP A 190 5.29 6.01 11.64
C ASP A 190 6.37 5.71 12.69
N ALA A 191 7.43 6.51 12.75
CA ALA A 191 8.55 6.30 13.65
C ALA A 191 8.12 6.27 15.14
N ARG A 192 6.99 6.90 15.46
CA ARG A 192 6.37 6.95 16.81
C ARG A 192 5.50 5.73 17.10
N ASN A 193 5.14 4.92 16.08
CA ASN A 193 4.30 3.73 16.26
C ASN A 193 5.12 2.54 16.77
N GLU A 194 5.46 2.58 18.07
CA GLU A 194 6.27 1.53 18.69
C GLU A 194 5.66 0.13 18.58
N ARG A 195 4.32 0.02 18.62
CA ARG A 195 3.65 -1.27 18.47
C ARG A 195 3.91 -1.87 17.10
N ALA A 196 3.76 -1.09 16.02
CA ALA A 196 4.03 -1.57 14.67
C ALA A 196 5.52 -1.85 14.48
N ARG A 197 6.42 -1.01 15.01
CA ARG A 197 7.86 -1.24 14.94
C ARG A 197 8.24 -2.59 15.57
N ARG A 198 7.78 -2.86 16.80
CA ARG A 198 8.01 -4.17 17.46
C ARG A 198 7.39 -5.33 16.68
N ALA A 199 6.21 -5.13 16.07
CA ALA A 199 5.58 -6.17 15.25
C ALA A 199 6.41 -6.47 13.98
N ILE A 200 6.96 -5.45 13.32
CA ILE A 200 7.81 -5.57 12.14
C ILE A 200 9.14 -6.24 12.50
N GLU A 201 9.78 -5.86 13.60
CA GLU A 201 11.01 -6.51 14.10
C GLU A 201 10.76 -7.98 14.46
N ALA A 202 9.61 -8.27 15.04
CA ALA A 202 9.23 -9.64 15.46
C ALA A 202 8.98 -10.61 14.30
N ILE A 203 8.74 -10.13 13.07
CA ILE A 203 8.70 -10.97 11.86
C ILE A 203 10.08 -11.20 11.26
N GLY A 204 11.13 -10.63 11.84
CA GLY A 204 12.51 -10.79 11.39
C GLY A 204 12.99 -9.74 10.41
N ALA A 205 12.24 -8.65 10.23
CA ALA A 205 12.67 -7.54 9.38
C ALA A 205 13.78 -6.72 10.05
N THR A 206 14.77 -6.34 9.27
CA THR A 206 15.91 -5.52 9.67
C THR A 206 15.56 -4.03 9.56
N PHE A 207 15.85 -3.26 10.62
CA PHE A 207 15.69 -1.80 10.61
C PHE A 207 16.78 -1.14 9.76
N GLU A 208 16.37 -0.27 8.82
CA GLU A 208 17.30 0.40 7.91
C GLU A 208 17.48 1.89 8.21
N GLY A 209 16.54 2.50 8.92
CA GLY A 209 16.65 3.91 9.26
C GLY A 209 15.32 4.64 9.37
N VAL A 210 15.40 5.94 9.61
CA VAL A 210 14.23 6.84 9.65
C VAL A 210 14.33 7.87 8.52
N HIS A 211 13.35 7.86 7.64
CA HIS A 211 13.16 8.93 6.67
C HIS A 211 12.42 10.09 7.32
N ARG A 212 13.14 11.16 7.60
CA ARG A 212 12.58 12.33 8.25
C ARG A 212 11.68 13.13 7.31
N LYS A 213 10.49 13.56 7.80
CA LYS A 213 9.49 14.31 7.02
C LYS A 213 9.10 13.61 5.71
N HIS A 214 9.03 12.29 5.77
CA HIS A 214 8.85 11.42 4.59
C HIS A 214 7.51 11.65 3.89
N MET A 215 6.45 11.91 4.64
CA MET A 215 5.09 12.06 4.11
C MET A 215 4.36 13.19 4.83
N LEU A 216 3.39 13.79 4.12
CA LEU A 216 2.28 14.50 4.75
C LEU A 216 1.16 13.48 4.97
N VAL A 217 0.61 13.45 6.17
CA VAL A 217 -0.45 12.53 6.58
C VAL A 217 -1.54 13.33 7.26
N ARG A 218 -2.77 12.82 7.28
CA ARG A 218 -3.88 13.44 8.01
C ARG A 218 -3.74 14.98 8.09
N ASP A 219 -4.54 15.74 7.51
CA ASP A 219 -4.60 17.21 7.61
C ASP A 219 -3.24 17.96 7.52
N GLY A 220 -2.25 17.36 6.87
CA GLY A 220 -0.93 17.98 6.65
C GLY A 220 0.10 17.76 7.76
N GLU A 221 -0.14 16.85 8.69
CA GLU A 221 0.87 16.45 9.68
C GLU A 221 2.09 15.84 8.98
N ARG A 222 3.29 16.23 9.38
CA ARG A 222 4.54 15.66 8.88
C ARG A 222 4.86 14.38 9.62
N ARG A 223 5.05 13.28 8.87
CA ARG A 223 5.40 11.97 9.40
C ARG A 223 6.85 11.64 9.10
N ASP A 224 7.58 11.23 10.12
CA ASP A 224 8.82 10.48 9.99
C ASP A 224 8.49 9.00 9.88
N SER A 225 9.12 8.29 8.94
CA SER A 225 8.84 6.86 8.71
C SER A 225 10.05 6.01 9.05
N ALA A 226 9.86 5.05 9.95
CA ALA A 226 10.83 3.99 10.21
C ALA A 226 10.71 2.93 9.11
N TRP A 227 11.83 2.63 8.44
CA TRP A 227 11.94 1.68 7.34
C TRP A 227 12.61 0.40 7.78
N TYR A 228 12.12 -0.69 7.23
CA TYR A 228 12.57 -2.05 7.49
C TYR A 228 12.54 -2.85 6.20
N SER A 229 13.33 -3.91 6.15
CA SER A 229 13.27 -4.87 5.04
C SER A 229 13.47 -6.30 5.52
N VAL A 230 13.03 -7.23 4.69
CA VAL A 230 13.43 -8.64 4.71
C VAL A 230 14.02 -8.94 3.33
N LEU A 231 15.20 -9.57 3.30
CA LEU A 231 15.86 -9.99 2.06
C LEU A 231 15.65 -11.49 1.80
N ASP A 232 15.82 -11.92 0.55
CA ASP A 232 15.62 -13.31 0.14
C ASP A 232 16.55 -14.29 0.86
N ASP A 233 17.76 -13.88 1.17
CA ASP A 233 18.74 -14.66 1.95
C ASP A 233 18.46 -14.67 3.47
N GLU A 234 17.75 -13.66 4.00
CA GLU A 234 17.28 -13.59 5.39
C GLU A 234 15.97 -14.36 5.61
N TRP A 235 15.17 -14.51 4.55
CA TRP A 235 13.82 -15.07 4.60
C TRP A 235 13.75 -16.47 5.24
N PRO A 236 14.61 -17.44 4.93
CA PRO A 236 14.54 -18.76 5.57
C PRO A 236 14.57 -18.71 7.09
N ALA A 237 15.41 -17.84 7.67
CA ALA A 237 15.52 -17.66 9.11
C ALA A 237 14.32 -16.91 9.70
N ALA A 238 13.83 -15.88 9.02
CA ALA A 238 12.64 -15.14 9.41
C ALA A 238 11.39 -16.03 9.37
N ARG A 239 11.23 -16.85 8.34
CA ARG A 239 10.14 -17.82 8.19
C ARG A 239 10.10 -18.80 9.37
N THR A 240 11.23 -19.41 9.71
CA THR A 240 11.32 -20.36 10.82
C THR A 240 10.89 -19.71 12.14
N ARG A 241 11.34 -18.49 12.41
CA ARG A 241 10.95 -17.74 13.62
C ARG A 241 9.46 -17.41 13.66
N LEU A 242 8.88 -16.98 12.53
CA LEU A 242 7.44 -16.69 12.44
C LEU A 242 6.60 -17.94 12.66
N GLN A 243 6.97 -19.07 12.04
CA GLN A 243 6.26 -20.34 12.19
C GLN A 243 6.33 -20.85 13.64
N ALA A 244 7.50 -20.79 14.29
CA ALA A 244 7.65 -21.16 15.69
C ALA A 244 6.77 -20.29 16.60
N ARG A 245 6.72 -18.96 16.35
CA ARG A 245 5.87 -18.05 17.13
C ARG A 245 4.38 -18.36 16.97
N LEU A 246 3.93 -18.69 15.75
CA LEU A 246 2.52 -19.03 15.47
C LEU A 246 2.12 -20.39 16.06
N SER A 247 3.08 -21.30 16.20
CA SER A 247 2.83 -22.61 16.83
C SER A 247 2.76 -22.52 18.36
N ALA A 248 3.32 -21.47 18.97
CA ALA A 248 3.31 -21.25 20.41
C ALA A 248 2.13 -20.37 20.88
N ALA A 249 1.33 -19.79 19.97
CA ALA A 249 0.17 -18.93 20.22
C ALA A 249 -1.15 -19.71 20.09
#